data_4e3b061dbfa8d6044de6bc465d344910
#
_entry.id   4e3b061dbfa8d6044de6bc465d344910
#
_cell.length_a   1.000
_cell.length_b   1.000
_cell.length_c   1.000
_cell.angle_alpha   90.00
_cell.angle_beta   90.00
_cell.angle_gamma   90.00
#
_symmetry.space_group_name_H-M   'P 1'
#
loop_
_entity.id
_entity.type
_entity.pdbx_description
1 polymer ?
#
loop_
_entity_poly.entity_id
_entity_poly.type
_entity_poly.pdbx_seq_one_letter_code
_entity_poly.pdbx_strand_id
1 'polypeptide(L)'
;PAFHYGSHYSSAGAITYYLIRMEPFTKLHRQLQGGRFDHADRLFHSVASTWHNCSHSSSDVKELIPEFYYMPEFLRNANELRMGTRQDGMALGDVVLPPWAQDSPERFVHLMREALESDYVSAHLHEWVDLVFGFKQQGKAAEQAVNVFHYLTYEGAVDLDAIDDEHERKAVQDQIMFFGQTPSRLFPRAQAERGAPSPTFNSALASPKKATKVVVTRPSANPGMSKCPVLHIGLHHSRIVTVNCDG
;
A
#
# COMPACT_ATOMS: atom_id res chain seq x y z
N PRO A 1 1.49 2.18 -28.11
CA PRO A 1 0.28 2.89 -27.68
C PRO A 1 0.61 4.04 -26.74
N ALA A 2 -0.23 5.08 -26.73
CA ALA A 2 -0.06 6.20 -25.83
C ALA A 2 -0.41 5.79 -24.38
N PHE A 3 0.28 6.38 -23.41
CA PHE A 3 0.05 6.15 -21.99
C PHE A 3 0.23 7.45 -21.21
N HIS A 4 -0.35 7.51 -20.00
CA HIS A 4 -0.18 8.62 -19.08
C HIS A 4 1.05 8.43 -18.19
N TYR A 5 1.31 7.17 -17.78
CA TYR A 5 2.37 6.82 -16.82
C TYR A 5 3.30 5.74 -17.39
N GLY A 6 4.62 5.97 -17.30
CA GLY A 6 5.65 5.09 -17.84
C GLY A 6 5.89 3.79 -17.06
N SER A 7 5.40 3.73 -15.80
CA SER A 7 5.44 2.54 -14.95
C SER A 7 4.21 2.49 -14.06
N HIS A 8 3.90 1.31 -13.52
CA HIS A 8 2.86 1.16 -12.51
C HIS A 8 3.42 1.38 -11.11
N TYR A 9 2.62 1.90 -10.18
CA TYR A 9 3.05 2.20 -8.80
C TYR A 9 3.43 0.93 -7.98
N SER A 10 3.08 -0.26 -8.44
CA SER A 10 3.51 -1.55 -7.85
C SER A 10 4.96 -1.94 -8.19
N SER A 11 5.70 -1.08 -8.90
CA SER A 11 7.09 -1.36 -9.26
C SER A 11 7.97 -1.60 -8.03
N ALA A 12 8.97 -2.49 -8.17
CA ALA A 12 9.94 -2.74 -7.11
C ALA A 12 10.67 -1.45 -6.66
N GLY A 13 10.88 -0.51 -7.60
CA GLY A 13 11.46 0.80 -7.32
C GLY A 13 10.63 1.63 -6.35
N ALA A 14 9.29 1.65 -6.50
CA ALA A 14 8.40 2.39 -5.59
C ALA A 14 8.40 1.81 -4.16
N ILE A 15 8.36 0.47 -4.05
CA ILE A 15 8.38 -0.21 -2.75
C ILE A 15 9.71 -0.01 -2.03
N THR A 16 10.82 -0.26 -2.73
CA THR A 16 12.16 -0.11 -2.14
C THR A 16 12.53 1.35 -1.87
N TYR A 17 11.91 2.31 -2.55
CA TYR A 17 12.05 3.74 -2.25
C TYR A 17 11.52 4.06 -0.85
N TYR A 18 10.30 3.64 -0.52
CA TYR A 18 9.72 3.89 0.80
C TYR A 18 10.42 3.09 1.90
N LEU A 19 10.71 1.82 1.65
CA LEU A 19 11.27 0.90 2.65
C LEU A 19 12.79 0.87 2.68
N ILE A 20 13.46 1.86 2.10
CA ILE A 20 14.94 1.91 1.96
C ILE A 20 15.70 1.75 3.28
N ARG A 21 15.10 2.10 4.41
CA ARG A 21 15.67 2.02 5.76
C ARG A 21 15.48 0.66 6.44
N MET A 22 14.73 -0.25 5.79
CA MET A 22 14.32 -1.55 6.32
C MET A 22 14.98 -2.70 5.54
N GLU A 23 15.62 -3.64 6.22
CA GLU A 23 16.03 -4.89 5.56
C GLU A 23 14.81 -5.82 5.35
N PRO A 24 14.71 -6.54 4.25
CA PRO A 24 15.72 -6.70 3.17
C PRO A 24 15.67 -5.62 2.08
N PHE A 25 14.80 -4.62 2.17
CA PHE A 25 14.56 -3.62 1.12
C PHE A 25 15.77 -2.71 0.89
N THR A 26 16.55 -2.40 1.92
CA THR A 26 17.84 -1.68 1.79
C THR A 26 18.78 -2.41 0.82
N LYS A 27 18.92 -3.72 1.00
CA LYS A 27 19.76 -4.56 0.12
C LYS A 27 19.18 -4.60 -1.30
N LEU A 28 17.88 -4.78 -1.46
CA LEU A 28 17.20 -4.80 -2.76
C LEU A 28 17.35 -3.47 -3.49
N HIS A 29 17.16 -2.34 -2.80
CA HIS A 29 17.38 -1.00 -3.38
C HIS A 29 18.80 -0.86 -3.92
N ARG A 30 19.81 -1.24 -3.12
CA ARG A 30 21.19 -1.19 -3.55
C ARG A 30 21.48 -2.10 -4.74
N GLN A 31 20.88 -3.28 -4.82
CA GLN A 31 21.00 -4.17 -5.98
C GLN A 31 20.46 -3.53 -7.25
N LEU A 32 19.29 -2.89 -7.18
CA LEU A 32 18.69 -2.14 -8.29
C LEU A 32 19.56 -0.96 -8.77
N GLN A 33 20.40 -0.41 -7.87
CA GLN A 33 21.29 0.74 -8.14
C GLN A 33 22.76 0.34 -8.35
N GLY A 34 23.02 -0.91 -8.75
CA GLY A 34 24.39 -1.38 -9.02
C GLY A 34 25.28 -1.52 -7.78
N GLY A 35 24.69 -1.90 -6.63
CA GLY A 35 25.39 -2.22 -5.38
C GLY A 35 25.57 -1.05 -4.41
N ARG A 36 25.07 0.15 -4.73
CA ARG A 36 25.18 1.36 -3.91
C ARG A 36 23.82 2.03 -3.74
N PHE A 37 23.73 3.00 -2.84
CA PHE A 37 22.56 3.89 -2.79
C PHE A 37 22.54 4.82 -4.01
N ASP A 38 21.35 5.21 -4.46
CA ASP A 38 21.17 6.31 -5.40
C ASP A 38 21.55 7.65 -4.76
N HIS A 39 21.56 8.73 -5.52
CA HIS A 39 21.78 10.08 -5.00
C HIS A 39 20.80 10.40 -3.86
N ALA A 40 21.33 10.97 -2.77
CA ALA A 40 20.57 11.23 -1.55
C ALA A 40 19.28 12.05 -1.80
N ASP A 41 19.29 12.99 -2.73
CA ASP A 41 18.13 13.80 -3.11
C ASP A 41 17.01 13.00 -3.77
N ARG A 42 17.31 11.83 -4.31
CA ARG A 42 16.32 10.92 -4.93
C ARG A 42 15.77 9.88 -3.97
N LEU A 43 16.35 9.78 -2.77
CA LEU A 43 15.91 8.83 -1.76
C LEU A 43 14.74 9.40 -0.95
N PHE A 44 13.98 8.52 -0.32
CA PHE A 44 12.86 8.91 0.54
C PHE A 44 13.37 9.67 1.77
N HIS A 45 13.25 10.98 1.77
CA HIS A 45 13.75 11.85 2.83
C HIS A 45 12.67 12.73 3.45
N SER A 46 11.54 12.92 2.77
CA SER A 46 10.46 13.80 3.23
C SER A 46 9.12 13.36 2.66
N VAL A 47 8.11 13.25 3.52
CA VAL A 47 6.73 12.96 3.11
C VAL A 47 6.19 14.08 2.22
N ALA A 48 6.39 15.34 2.61
CA ALA A 48 5.90 16.49 1.86
C ALA A 48 6.53 16.59 0.46
N SER A 49 7.84 16.36 0.35
CA SER A 49 8.53 16.35 -0.94
C SER A 49 8.04 15.23 -1.85
N THR A 50 7.86 14.03 -1.31
CA THR A 50 7.34 12.88 -2.07
C THR A 50 5.91 13.13 -2.54
N TRP A 51 5.05 13.66 -1.69
CA TRP A 51 3.69 14.05 -2.05
C TRP A 51 3.67 15.09 -3.18
N HIS A 52 4.51 16.12 -3.07
CA HIS A 52 4.62 17.14 -4.10
C HIS A 52 5.03 16.51 -5.45
N ASN A 53 6.06 15.68 -5.46
CA ASN A 53 6.55 15.04 -6.69
C ASN A 53 5.48 14.15 -7.33
N CYS A 54 4.83 13.27 -6.56
CA CYS A 54 3.76 12.41 -7.07
C CYS A 54 2.55 13.19 -7.59
N SER A 55 2.27 14.37 -7.01
CA SER A 55 1.13 15.20 -7.39
C SER A 55 1.39 16.08 -8.63
N HIS A 56 2.66 16.32 -8.98
CA HIS A 56 3.05 17.26 -10.04
C HIS A 56 3.85 16.64 -11.19
N SER A 57 4.22 15.37 -11.10
CA SER A 57 5.00 14.67 -12.13
C SER A 57 4.40 13.32 -12.48
N SER A 58 4.02 13.15 -13.75
CA SER A 58 3.57 11.87 -14.29
C SER A 58 4.69 10.80 -14.38
N SER A 59 5.94 11.20 -14.20
CA SER A 59 7.09 10.28 -14.15
C SER A 59 7.38 9.76 -12.75
N ASP A 60 6.80 10.35 -11.71
CA ASP A 60 6.95 9.90 -10.32
C ASP A 60 5.67 9.17 -9.87
N VAL A 61 5.57 7.91 -10.27
CA VAL A 61 4.39 7.08 -10.04
C VAL A 61 4.59 6.24 -8.78
N LYS A 62 4.12 6.74 -7.64
CA LYS A 62 4.14 6.04 -6.36
C LYS A 62 2.78 6.13 -5.69
N GLU A 63 2.38 5.07 -5.04
CA GLU A 63 1.20 5.04 -4.19
C GLU A 63 1.60 4.72 -2.75
N LEU A 64 0.72 5.01 -1.80
CA LEU A 64 0.95 4.66 -0.41
C LEU A 64 0.99 3.14 -0.26
N ILE A 65 2.04 2.65 0.39
CA ILE A 65 2.17 1.24 0.74
C ILE A 65 1.50 0.97 2.10
N PRO A 66 1.14 -0.28 2.42
CA PRO A 66 0.45 -0.61 3.67
C PRO A 66 1.17 -0.15 4.93
N GLU A 67 2.50 -0.06 4.89
CA GLU A 67 3.36 0.34 6.01
C GLU A 67 3.06 1.75 6.53
N PHE A 68 2.53 2.64 5.69
CA PHE A 68 2.07 3.96 6.11
C PHE A 68 0.97 3.93 7.19
N TYR A 69 0.31 2.79 7.36
CA TYR A 69 -0.84 2.63 8.25
C TYR A 69 -0.57 1.79 9.49
N TYR A 70 0.61 1.15 9.60
CA TYR A 70 0.90 0.29 10.75
C TYR A 70 2.36 0.23 11.21
N MET A 71 3.33 0.73 10.42
CA MET A 71 4.75 0.50 10.68
C MET A 71 5.54 1.83 10.77
N PRO A 72 5.65 2.47 11.94
CA PRO A 72 6.40 3.73 12.08
C PRO A 72 7.91 3.57 11.85
N GLU A 73 8.46 2.37 11.94
CA GLU A 73 9.89 2.09 11.86
C GLU A 73 10.50 2.44 10.51
N PHE A 74 9.75 2.34 9.41
CA PHE A 74 10.29 2.67 8.07
C PHE A 74 10.63 4.15 7.89
N LEU A 75 10.13 5.00 8.79
CA LEU A 75 10.39 6.45 8.80
C LEU A 75 11.66 6.81 9.56
N ARG A 76 12.27 5.86 10.27
CA ARG A 76 13.47 6.05 11.08
C ARG A 76 14.69 5.36 10.48
N ASN A 77 15.82 6.02 10.56
CA ASN A 77 17.11 5.42 10.23
C ASN A 77 17.75 4.74 11.45
N ALA A 78 16.99 3.81 12.07
CA ALA A 78 17.44 3.11 13.28
C ALA A 78 18.69 2.23 13.07
N ASN A 79 18.99 1.88 11.81
CA ASN A 79 20.17 1.09 11.43
C ASN A 79 21.39 1.98 11.11
N GLU A 80 21.31 3.30 11.32
CA GLU A 80 22.38 4.28 11.06
C GLU A 80 22.98 4.15 9.65
N LEU A 81 22.12 3.88 8.65
CA LEU A 81 22.55 3.72 7.27
C LEU A 81 23.15 5.02 6.73
N ARG A 82 24.32 4.90 6.12
CA ARG A 82 24.99 6.02 5.43
C ARG A 82 24.46 6.14 4.01
N MET A 83 23.33 6.84 3.85
CA MET A 83 22.62 6.99 2.57
C MET A 83 23.10 8.22 1.75
N GLY A 84 24.10 8.94 2.23
CA GLY A 84 24.69 10.08 1.55
C GLY A 84 24.25 11.44 2.10
N THR A 85 24.69 12.50 1.41
CA THR A 85 24.40 13.89 1.74
C THR A 85 23.66 14.51 0.57
N ARG A 86 22.61 15.25 0.85
CA ARG A 86 21.80 15.98 -0.13
C ARG A 86 22.54 17.22 -0.64
N GLN A 87 22.04 17.81 -1.72
CA GLN A 87 22.63 19.02 -2.31
C GLN A 87 22.60 20.23 -1.36
N ASP A 88 21.64 20.24 -0.42
CA ASP A 88 21.55 21.26 0.64
C ASP A 88 22.56 21.07 1.79
N GLY A 89 23.43 20.05 1.71
CA GLY A 89 24.44 19.73 2.72
C GLY A 89 23.92 18.89 3.89
N MET A 90 22.64 18.51 3.91
CA MET A 90 22.07 17.69 4.97
C MET A 90 22.34 16.21 4.73
N ALA A 91 22.90 15.52 5.73
CA ALA A 91 23.02 14.07 5.71
C ALA A 91 21.63 13.42 5.78
N LEU A 92 21.44 12.34 5.03
CA LEU A 92 20.17 11.63 5.01
C LEU A 92 20.02 10.74 6.26
N GLY A 93 19.13 11.13 7.14
CA GLY A 93 18.75 10.41 8.37
C GLY A 93 17.32 9.87 8.33
N ASP A 94 16.54 10.22 9.33
CA ASP A 94 15.11 9.93 9.41
C ASP A 94 14.33 10.68 8.33
N VAL A 95 13.09 10.25 8.08
CA VAL A 95 12.19 10.92 7.15
C VAL A 95 11.61 12.17 7.80
N VAL A 96 11.69 13.30 7.10
CA VAL A 96 11.05 14.55 7.54
C VAL A 96 9.53 14.38 7.44
N LEU A 97 8.86 14.51 8.57
CA LEU A 97 7.41 14.33 8.70
C LEU A 97 6.68 15.66 8.53
N PRO A 98 5.39 15.62 8.13
CA PRO A 98 4.55 16.81 8.12
C PRO A 98 4.38 17.40 9.53
N PRO A 99 4.14 18.73 9.67
CA PRO A 99 4.03 19.39 10.98
C PRO A 99 2.94 18.80 11.91
N TRP A 100 1.86 18.28 11.32
CA TRP A 100 0.77 17.66 12.08
C TRP A 100 1.19 16.36 12.78
N ALA A 101 2.24 15.69 12.32
CA ALA A 101 2.81 14.51 12.98
C ALA A 101 3.69 14.85 14.19
N GLN A 102 4.08 16.12 14.38
CA GLN A 102 4.90 16.59 15.50
C GLN A 102 6.19 15.77 15.68
N ASP A 103 6.89 15.52 14.59
CA ASP A 103 8.13 14.73 14.51
C ASP A 103 8.04 13.31 15.11
N SER A 104 6.81 12.77 15.26
CA SER A 104 6.59 11.42 15.77
C SER A 104 6.10 10.49 14.66
N PRO A 105 6.90 9.48 14.25
CA PRO A 105 6.48 8.43 13.33
C PRO A 105 5.26 7.66 13.80
N GLU A 106 5.12 7.40 15.10
CA GLU A 106 3.96 6.72 15.67
C GLU A 106 2.69 7.55 15.51
N ARG A 107 2.78 8.87 15.78
CA ARG A 107 1.67 9.80 15.56
C ARG A 107 1.32 9.91 14.08
N PHE A 108 2.34 9.95 13.20
CA PHE A 108 2.12 9.97 11.76
C PHE A 108 1.29 8.75 11.32
N VAL A 109 1.74 7.55 11.66
CA VAL A 109 1.06 6.29 11.31
C VAL A 109 -0.34 6.20 11.93
N HIS A 110 -0.51 6.66 13.17
CA HIS A 110 -1.81 6.71 13.83
C HIS A 110 -2.80 7.59 13.06
N LEU A 111 -2.41 8.82 12.73
CA LEU A 111 -3.25 9.76 11.99
C LEU A 111 -3.52 9.31 10.55
N MET A 112 -2.55 8.66 9.89
CA MET A 112 -2.75 8.04 8.58
C MET A 112 -3.82 6.94 8.64
N ARG A 113 -3.82 6.12 9.68
CA ARG A 113 -4.83 5.09 9.90
C ARG A 113 -6.20 5.70 10.20
N GLU A 114 -6.29 6.73 11.03
CA GLU A 114 -7.55 7.45 11.27
C GLU A 114 -8.11 8.04 9.97
N ALA A 115 -7.24 8.61 9.12
CA ALA A 115 -7.64 9.12 7.82
C ALA A 115 -8.16 8.00 6.88
N LEU A 116 -7.49 6.85 6.85
CA LEU A 116 -7.92 5.69 6.06
C LEU A 116 -9.29 5.17 6.51
N GLU A 117 -9.55 5.17 7.81
CA GLU A 117 -10.80 4.69 8.44
C GLU A 117 -11.91 5.76 8.44
N SER A 118 -11.63 6.95 7.91
CA SER A 118 -12.58 8.07 7.93
C SER A 118 -13.83 7.81 7.10
N ASP A 119 -14.92 8.49 7.43
CA ASP A 119 -16.16 8.45 6.64
C ASP A 119 -15.94 8.96 5.21
N TYR A 120 -15.02 9.92 5.03
CA TYR A 120 -14.66 10.42 3.71
C TYR A 120 -14.06 9.32 2.82
N VAL A 121 -13.01 8.64 3.29
CA VAL A 121 -12.40 7.52 2.53
C VAL A 121 -13.40 6.40 2.31
N SER A 122 -14.19 6.06 3.31
CA SER A 122 -15.23 5.04 3.20
C SER A 122 -16.28 5.39 2.13
N ALA A 123 -16.67 6.65 2.01
CA ALA A 123 -17.64 7.10 1.00
C ALA A 123 -17.08 7.06 -0.42
N HIS A 124 -15.75 7.24 -0.60
CA HIS A 124 -15.09 7.32 -1.92
C HIS A 124 -14.30 6.05 -2.31
N LEU A 125 -14.29 5.02 -1.46
CA LEU A 125 -13.53 3.80 -1.71
C LEU A 125 -13.91 3.11 -3.03
N HIS A 126 -15.18 3.18 -3.43
CA HIS A 126 -15.67 2.63 -4.69
C HIS A 126 -14.98 3.28 -5.91
N GLU A 127 -14.64 4.57 -5.85
CA GLU A 127 -13.94 5.27 -6.92
C GLU A 127 -12.50 4.75 -7.09
N TRP A 128 -11.81 4.49 -5.98
CA TRP A 128 -10.48 3.87 -5.98
C TRP A 128 -10.55 2.44 -6.54
N VAL A 129 -11.54 1.64 -6.12
CA VAL A 129 -11.75 0.28 -6.64
C VAL A 129 -11.99 0.30 -8.15
N ASP A 130 -12.76 1.27 -8.65
CA ASP A 130 -13.01 1.43 -10.08
C ASP A 130 -11.75 1.73 -10.90
N LEU A 131 -10.77 2.43 -10.32
CA LEU A 131 -9.48 2.71 -10.95
C LEU A 131 -8.54 1.50 -10.93
N VAL A 132 -8.44 0.81 -9.79
CA VAL A 132 -7.43 -0.24 -9.57
C VAL A 132 -7.89 -1.60 -10.09
N PHE A 133 -9.13 -1.99 -9.83
CA PHE A 133 -9.70 -3.30 -10.15
C PHE A 133 -10.95 -3.23 -11.04
N GLY A 134 -11.40 -2.03 -11.38
CA GLY A 134 -12.69 -1.81 -11.99
C GLY A 134 -12.65 -1.37 -13.45
N PHE A 135 -13.77 -0.83 -13.89
CA PHE A 135 -14.01 -0.49 -15.29
C PHE A 135 -13.14 0.67 -15.82
N LYS A 136 -12.61 1.52 -14.91
CA LYS A 136 -11.70 2.63 -15.23
C LYS A 136 -10.23 2.18 -15.39
N GLN A 137 -9.95 0.89 -15.42
CA GLN A 137 -8.60 0.36 -15.59
C GLN A 137 -8.19 0.23 -17.07
N GLN A 138 -9.14 0.08 -17.99
CA GLN A 138 -8.86 -0.19 -19.39
C GLN A 138 -9.83 0.55 -20.32
N GLY A 139 -9.40 0.73 -21.59
CA GLY A 139 -10.20 1.32 -22.67
C GLY A 139 -10.50 2.81 -22.46
N LYS A 140 -11.57 3.31 -23.08
CA LYS A 140 -11.94 4.74 -23.04
C LYS A 140 -12.17 5.28 -21.64
N ALA A 141 -12.66 4.45 -20.72
CA ALA A 141 -12.87 4.85 -19.33
C ALA A 141 -11.55 5.12 -18.61
N ALA A 142 -10.50 4.34 -18.88
CA ALA A 142 -9.17 4.57 -18.36
C ALA A 142 -8.53 5.84 -18.96
N GLU A 143 -8.70 6.09 -20.26
CA GLU A 143 -8.24 7.32 -20.91
C GLU A 143 -8.87 8.56 -20.27
N GLN A 144 -10.20 8.54 -20.07
CA GLN A 144 -10.94 9.64 -19.43
C GLN A 144 -10.56 9.84 -17.96
N ALA A 145 -10.21 8.77 -17.27
CA ALA A 145 -9.78 8.79 -15.87
C ALA A 145 -8.28 9.10 -15.70
N VAL A 146 -7.54 9.33 -16.80
CA VAL A 146 -6.08 9.55 -16.79
C VAL A 146 -5.36 8.39 -16.09
N ASN A 147 -5.77 7.13 -16.39
CA ASN A 147 -5.35 5.92 -15.68
C ASN A 147 -4.79 4.86 -16.65
N VAL A 148 -4.01 5.30 -17.65
CA VAL A 148 -3.36 4.42 -18.63
C VAL A 148 -1.86 4.34 -18.32
N PHE A 149 -1.38 3.14 -18.04
CA PHE A 149 0.03 2.85 -17.79
C PHE A 149 0.73 2.33 -19.05
N HIS A 150 2.05 2.24 -19.00
CA HIS A 150 2.82 1.64 -20.07
C HIS A 150 2.34 0.21 -20.37
N TYR A 151 2.26 -0.15 -21.65
CA TYR A 151 1.63 -1.41 -22.07
C TYR A 151 2.25 -2.67 -21.43
N LEU A 152 3.55 -2.67 -21.12
CA LEU A 152 4.23 -3.78 -20.45
C LEU A 152 3.74 -4.02 -19.02
N THR A 153 2.98 -3.11 -18.45
CA THR A 153 2.39 -3.31 -17.10
C THR A 153 1.11 -4.14 -17.12
N TYR A 154 0.54 -4.39 -18.31
CA TYR A 154 -0.68 -5.18 -18.46
C TYR A 154 -0.36 -6.62 -18.83
N GLU A 155 -0.99 -7.56 -18.14
CA GLU A 155 -0.86 -8.98 -18.43
C GLU A 155 -1.26 -9.31 -19.89
N GLY A 156 -0.46 -10.13 -20.55
CA GLY A 156 -0.73 -10.55 -21.93
C GLY A 156 -0.47 -9.49 -23.00
N ALA A 157 0.10 -8.33 -22.65
CA ALA A 157 0.42 -7.28 -23.63
C ALA A 157 1.56 -7.66 -24.59
N VAL A 158 2.42 -8.59 -24.17
CA VAL A 158 3.52 -9.13 -24.96
C VAL A 158 3.53 -10.65 -24.81
N ASP A 159 3.62 -11.36 -25.93
CA ASP A 159 3.88 -12.79 -25.97
C ASP A 159 5.40 -13.02 -25.93
N LEU A 160 5.91 -13.37 -24.76
CA LEU A 160 7.34 -13.62 -24.57
C LEU A 160 7.83 -14.85 -25.33
N ASP A 161 6.95 -15.82 -25.57
CA ASP A 161 7.30 -17.05 -26.29
C ASP A 161 7.43 -16.82 -27.81
N ALA A 162 6.84 -15.72 -28.31
CA ALA A 162 6.98 -15.29 -29.69
C ALA A 162 8.27 -14.51 -29.97
N ILE A 163 9.09 -14.22 -28.97
CA ILE A 163 10.38 -13.54 -29.13
C ILE A 163 11.48 -14.58 -29.29
N ASP A 164 12.01 -14.72 -30.51
CA ASP A 164 13.05 -15.70 -30.83
C ASP A 164 14.41 -15.36 -30.21
N ASP A 165 14.78 -14.09 -30.15
CA ASP A 165 16.05 -13.64 -29.56
C ASP A 165 15.99 -13.70 -28.03
N GLU A 166 16.88 -14.51 -27.44
CA GLU A 166 16.96 -14.71 -25.99
C GLU A 166 17.34 -13.43 -25.23
N HIS A 167 18.21 -12.58 -25.83
CA HIS A 167 18.62 -11.32 -25.20
C HIS A 167 17.47 -10.31 -25.21
N GLU A 168 16.73 -10.22 -26.32
CA GLU A 168 15.55 -9.35 -26.42
C GLU A 168 14.46 -9.81 -25.47
N ARG A 169 14.16 -11.12 -25.43
CA ARG A 169 13.19 -11.72 -24.50
C ARG A 169 13.54 -11.42 -23.05
N LYS A 170 14.80 -11.59 -22.67
CA LYS A 170 15.27 -11.26 -21.32
C LYS A 170 15.15 -9.77 -21.02
N ALA A 171 15.48 -8.89 -21.94
CA ALA A 171 15.34 -7.44 -21.77
C ALA A 171 13.88 -7.04 -21.53
N VAL A 172 12.93 -7.64 -22.27
CA VAL A 172 11.50 -7.41 -22.10
C VAL A 172 11.02 -7.95 -20.74
N GLN A 173 11.47 -9.14 -20.32
CA GLN A 173 11.17 -9.68 -18.99
C GLN A 173 11.66 -8.76 -17.87
N ASP A 174 12.88 -8.25 -17.97
CA ASP A 174 13.45 -7.31 -17.00
C ASP A 174 12.64 -6.01 -16.97
N GLN A 175 12.21 -5.49 -18.12
CA GLN A 175 11.36 -4.31 -18.19
C GLN A 175 9.99 -4.54 -17.52
N ILE A 176 9.34 -5.67 -17.77
CA ILE A 176 8.06 -6.05 -17.13
C ILE A 176 8.23 -6.07 -15.61
N MET A 177 9.32 -6.67 -15.11
CA MET A 177 9.61 -6.74 -13.68
C MET A 177 9.84 -5.35 -13.07
N PHE A 178 10.54 -4.46 -13.77
CA PHE A 178 10.84 -3.12 -13.27
C PHE A 178 9.68 -2.14 -13.37
N PHE A 179 8.81 -2.27 -14.37
CA PHE A 179 7.70 -1.34 -14.58
C PHE A 179 6.51 -1.58 -13.65
N GLY A 180 6.47 -2.73 -12.99
CA GLY A 180 5.35 -3.14 -12.15
C GLY A 180 4.21 -3.73 -12.97
N GLN A 181 3.18 -4.19 -12.29
CA GLN A 181 2.07 -4.93 -12.90
C GLN A 181 0.73 -4.29 -12.52
N THR A 182 -0.04 -3.92 -13.51
CA THR A 182 -1.45 -3.57 -13.34
C THR A 182 -2.21 -4.85 -12.96
N PRO A 183 -2.95 -4.87 -11.83
CA PRO A 183 -3.71 -6.06 -11.44
C PRO A 183 -4.78 -6.40 -12.47
N SER A 184 -5.21 -7.66 -12.51
CA SER A 184 -6.29 -8.09 -13.39
C SER A 184 -7.59 -7.38 -13.03
N ARG A 185 -8.34 -6.94 -14.06
CA ARG A 185 -9.62 -6.27 -13.85
C ARG A 185 -10.66 -7.26 -13.32
N LEU A 186 -11.21 -6.98 -12.15
CA LEU A 186 -12.22 -7.82 -11.49
C LEU A 186 -13.65 -7.36 -11.78
N PHE A 187 -13.86 -6.03 -11.92
CA PHE A 187 -15.19 -5.45 -12.00
C PHE A 187 -15.42 -4.71 -13.34
N PRO A 188 -16.29 -5.23 -14.23
CA PRO A 188 -16.54 -4.59 -15.52
C PRO A 188 -17.50 -3.39 -15.46
N ARG A 189 -18.12 -3.13 -14.31
CA ARG A 189 -19.09 -2.05 -14.08
C ARG A 189 -18.66 -1.21 -12.90
N ALA A 190 -19.18 0.04 -12.85
CA ALA A 190 -18.97 0.93 -11.72
C ALA A 190 -19.40 0.28 -10.41
N GLN A 191 -18.59 0.44 -9.39
CA GLN A 191 -18.93 0.01 -8.04
C GLN A 191 -19.95 0.96 -7.44
N ALA A 192 -20.87 0.40 -6.65
CA ALA A 192 -21.85 1.21 -5.94
C ALA A 192 -21.17 2.02 -4.82
N GLU A 193 -21.65 3.24 -4.63
CA GLU A 193 -21.29 4.04 -3.45
C GLU A 193 -21.68 3.26 -2.19
N ARG A 194 -20.91 3.48 -1.12
CA ARG A 194 -21.28 2.94 0.19
C ARG A 194 -22.64 3.51 0.60
N GLY A 195 -23.63 2.63 0.73
CA GLY A 195 -24.93 2.99 1.30
C GLY A 195 -24.79 3.48 2.75
N ALA A 196 -25.77 4.25 3.22
CA ALA A 196 -25.85 4.61 4.63
C ALA A 196 -25.66 3.37 5.51
N PRO A 197 -24.90 3.46 6.62
CA PRO A 197 -24.70 2.32 7.52
C PRO A 197 -26.05 1.70 7.89
N SER A 198 -26.19 0.39 7.65
CA SER A 198 -27.43 -0.27 8.03
C SER A 198 -27.70 -0.06 9.51
N PRO A 199 -28.88 0.44 9.91
CA PRO A 199 -29.20 0.67 11.32
C PRO A 199 -29.03 -0.57 12.20
N THR A 200 -29.06 -1.75 11.58
CA THR A 200 -28.89 -3.03 12.26
C THR A 200 -27.46 -3.29 12.77
N PHE A 201 -26.43 -2.79 12.08
CA PHE A 201 -25.04 -2.98 12.55
C PHE A 201 -24.69 -2.03 13.71
N ASN A 202 -25.05 -0.76 13.58
CA ASN A 202 -24.81 0.24 14.62
C ASN A 202 -25.68 -0.01 15.88
N SER A 203 -26.88 -0.57 15.74
CA SER A 203 -27.73 -0.84 16.89
C SER A 203 -27.26 -2.05 17.74
N ALA A 204 -26.56 -3.03 17.14
CA ALA A 204 -26.01 -4.16 17.88
C ALA A 204 -24.80 -3.76 18.75
N LEU A 205 -23.96 -2.82 18.24
CA LEU A 205 -22.80 -2.31 18.99
C LEU A 205 -23.15 -1.15 19.93
N ALA A 206 -24.09 -0.28 19.52
CA ALA A 206 -24.49 0.91 20.30
C ALA A 206 -25.54 0.62 21.37
N SER A 207 -26.17 -0.55 21.39
CA SER A 207 -27.19 -0.92 22.35
C SER A 207 -26.95 -2.32 22.92
N PRO A 208 -26.09 -2.46 23.95
CA PRO A 208 -25.84 -3.76 24.60
C PRO A 208 -27.10 -4.46 25.10
N LYS A 209 -28.18 -3.70 25.32
CA LYS A 209 -29.47 -4.22 25.77
C LYS A 209 -30.22 -5.03 24.69
N LYS A 210 -29.81 -4.95 23.40
CA LYS A 210 -30.37 -5.75 22.31
C LYS A 210 -29.53 -6.96 21.93
N ALA A 211 -28.33 -7.10 22.50
CA ALA A 211 -27.51 -8.29 22.33
C ALA A 211 -28.11 -9.43 23.16
N THR A 212 -28.73 -10.40 22.50
CA THR A 212 -29.47 -11.50 23.13
C THR A 212 -28.58 -12.45 23.93
N LYS A 213 -27.28 -12.51 23.65
CA LYS A 213 -26.30 -13.27 24.43
C LYS A 213 -24.86 -12.89 24.03
N VAL A 214 -24.06 -12.39 24.96
CA VAL A 214 -22.62 -12.31 24.81
C VAL A 214 -22.02 -13.54 25.48
N VAL A 215 -21.50 -14.47 24.70
CA VAL A 215 -20.74 -15.60 25.27
C VAL A 215 -19.28 -15.16 25.32
N VAL A 216 -18.82 -14.77 26.49
CA VAL A 216 -17.38 -14.56 26.74
C VAL A 216 -16.80 -15.95 26.97
N THR A 217 -16.19 -16.54 25.96
CA THR A 217 -15.33 -17.70 26.16
C THR A 217 -14.04 -17.21 26.85
N ARG A 218 -13.93 -17.48 28.13
CA ARG A 218 -12.63 -17.35 28.81
C ARG A 218 -11.71 -18.42 28.25
N PRO A 219 -10.45 -18.08 27.90
CA PRO A 219 -9.47 -19.12 27.65
C PRO A 219 -9.48 -20.09 28.83
N SER A 220 -9.47 -21.37 28.55
CA SER A 220 -9.41 -22.42 29.60
C SER A 220 -8.26 -22.10 30.54
N ALA A 221 -8.59 -21.98 31.82
CA ALA A 221 -7.61 -21.71 32.85
C ALA A 221 -6.81 -23.00 33.16
N ASN A 222 -6.11 -23.54 32.19
CA ASN A 222 -5.11 -24.58 32.46
C ASN A 222 -3.82 -23.86 32.87
N PRO A 223 -3.35 -24.06 34.11
CA PRO A 223 -2.10 -23.47 34.59
C PRO A 223 -0.95 -24.15 33.83
N GLY A 224 -0.45 -23.51 32.79
CA GLY A 224 0.65 -24.01 31.96
C GLY A 224 0.52 -23.71 30.46
N MET A 225 -0.64 -23.32 29.97
CA MET A 225 -0.78 -22.85 28.58
C MET A 225 -0.59 -21.32 28.49
N SER A 226 0.29 -20.91 27.61
CA SER A 226 0.45 -19.51 27.26
C SER A 226 -0.91 -18.96 26.80
N LYS A 227 -1.25 -17.74 27.21
CA LYS A 227 -2.46 -17.05 26.76
C LYS A 227 -2.41 -16.93 25.24
N CYS A 228 -3.16 -17.78 24.55
CA CYS A 228 -3.24 -17.73 23.10
C CYS A 228 -3.93 -16.45 22.64
N PRO A 229 -3.32 -15.68 21.75
CA PRO A 229 -3.96 -14.50 21.20
C PRO A 229 -5.18 -14.88 20.35
N VAL A 230 -6.14 -13.98 20.29
CA VAL A 230 -7.28 -14.10 19.36
C VAL A 230 -6.74 -13.92 17.96
N LEU A 231 -6.89 -14.91 17.10
CA LEU A 231 -6.43 -14.91 15.72
C LEU A 231 -7.46 -14.31 14.76
N HIS A 232 -8.73 -14.46 15.09
CA HIS A 232 -9.81 -13.97 14.27
C HIS A 232 -11.02 -13.57 15.12
N ILE A 233 -11.64 -12.44 14.74
CA ILE A 233 -12.93 -12.02 15.28
C ILE A 233 -13.88 -11.86 14.10
N GLY A 234 -14.96 -12.62 14.08
CA GLY A 234 -15.97 -12.57 13.03
C GLY A 234 -17.38 -12.35 13.60
N LEU A 235 -18.23 -11.73 12.81
CA LEU A 235 -19.68 -11.65 13.08
C LEU A 235 -20.37 -12.70 12.24
N HIS A 236 -21.05 -13.64 12.89
CA HIS A 236 -21.89 -14.62 12.22
C HIS A 236 -23.31 -14.52 12.73
N HIS A 237 -24.22 -14.03 11.88
CA HIS A 237 -25.60 -13.67 12.22
C HIS A 237 -25.62 -12.62 13.35
N SER A 238 -26.07 -12.97 14.54
CA SER A 238 -26.13 -12.11 15.73
C SER A 238 -25.06 -12.46 16.80
N ARG A 239 -24.03 -13.23 16.41
CA ARG A 239 -22.99 -13.73 17.33
C ARG A 239 -21.62 -13.22 16.91
N ILE A 240 -20.84 -12.79 17.91
CA ILE A 240 -19.41 -12.57 17.72
C ILE A 240 -18.72 -13.92 17.89
N VAL A 241 -17.99 -14.35 16.87
CA VAL A 241 -17.20 -15.58 16.89
C VAL A 241 -15.74 -15.16 16.95
N THR A 242 -15.02 -15.69 17.95
CA THR A 242 -13.57 -15.52 18.07
C THR A 242 -12.92 -16.87 17.86
N VAL A 243 -11.84 -16.90 17.07
CA VAL A 243 -10.99 -18.08 16.90
C VAL A 243 -9.66 -17.77 17.56
N ASN A 244 -9.25 -18.62 18.46
CA ASN A 244 -7.96 -18.56 19.13
C ASN A 244 -6.99 -19.53 18.45
N CYS A 245 -5.70 -19.47 18.79
CA CYS A 245 -4.68 -20.35 18.20
C CYS A 245 -4.80 -21.83 18.65
N ASP A 246 -5.61 -22.12 19.62
CA ASP A 246 -5.91 -23.48 20.14
C ASP A 246 -7.22 -24.08 19.59
N GLY A 247 -7.91 -23.40 18.64
CA GLY A 247 -9.09 -23.89 17.93
C GLY A 247 -10.42 -23.35 18.39
#